data_bb5ca72ca6a19f3a13920f059bfc99b8
#
_entry.id   bb5ca72ca6a19f3a13920f059bfc99b8
#
_cell.length_a   1.000
_cell.length_b   1.000
_cell.length_c   1.000
_cell.angle_alpha   90.00
_cell.angle_beta   90.00
_cell.angle_gamma   90.00
#
_symmetry.space_group_name_H-M   'P 1'
#
loop_
_entity.id
_entity.type
_entity.pdbx_description
1 polymer ?
#
loop_
_entity_poly.entity_id
_entity_poly.type
_entity_poly.pdbx_seq_one_letter_code
_entity_poly.pdbx_strand_id
1 'polypeptide(L)'
;MKKTTILLFILFITGIMQAQNRPQPKPGVSPIVNIKKPQTFILDNGLKVMVVENHKLPRVTFNLALDNEPFVEGSKKGVDELGNNMIGNGSVKIAKDAFNEEIDFLGANINFGSKGAYASSLSKYSGRILELLANGALHPNFTQEEFDKEKAKLLEGLKAEEKSVPAIANRVVEALAFGKNHPSGEYMTEQTLQNVTLADIKTNYETYFVPENAYLVIIGDIKYNEVKPIVENLFGSWAKRKTPKLAYPAPQNVPFTQINFVDVPNAVQSEISLVNTLNLKMGDKDFFPAVIATYILGGDYSSYLNMNLREKQGWTYGANSIIGSGKYVAKLKSTSAIRSSATDSAVVEFIKEIKKIRTEKVSVDLLNNVKAGYIGRFVMQVQKPQSIARYALNIETEELPADFYENYIKTINAVTPDDIMRAANKYFLLDNTRIIIAGKGSEVIPGLEKLNIPMFYFDKYGNPVEKPVYK
;
A
#
# COMPACT_ATOMS: atom_id res chain seq x y z
N MET A 1 -49.62 25.32 -32.28
CA MET A 1 -49.01 24.49 -31.20
C MET A 1 -47.70 23.80 -31.59
N LYS A 2 -47.58 23.04 -32.69
CA LYS A 2 -46.32 22.35 -33.06
C LYS A 2 -45.10 23.28 -33.29
N LYS A 3 -45.30 24.47 -33.89
CA LYS A 3 -44.17 25.43 -34.14
C LYS A 3 -43.67 26.10 -32.85
N THR A 4 -44.53 26.36 -31.88
CA THR A 4 -44.20 26.95 -30.59
C THR A 4 -43.42 25.95 -29.71
N THR A 5 -43.78 24.66 -29.77
CA THR A 5 -43.09 23.60 -29.04
C THR A 5 -41.65 23.36 -29.55
N ILE A 6 -41.47 23.44 -30.89
CA ILE A 6 -40.13 23.33 -31.52
C ILE A 6 -39.23 24.52 -31.15
N LEU A 7 -39.81 25.74 -31.10
CA LEU A 7 -39.05 26.94 -30.71
C LEU A 7 -38.58 26.87 -29.24
N LEU A 8 -39.43 26.37 -28.33
CA LEU A 8 -39.09 26.15 -26.93
C LEU A 8 -38.01 25.09 -26.75
N PHE A 9 -38.03 24.03 -27.58
CA PHE A 9 -37.01 22.98 -27.53
C PHE A 9 -35.63 23.46 -28.03
N ILE A 10 -35.61 24.31 -29.06
CA ILE A 10 -34.37 24.94 -29.57
C ILE A 10 -33.81 25.93 -28.56
N LEU A 11 -34.64 26.72 -27.86
CA LEU A 11 -34.19 27.61 -26.78
C LEU A 11 -33.61 26.85 -25.58
N PHE A 12 -34.13 25.65 -25.28
CA PHE A 12 -33.64 24.82 -24.19
C PHE A 12 -32.26 24.22 -24.52
N ILE A 13 -32.01 23.82 -25.79
CA ILE A 13 -30.74 23.26 -26.27
C ILE A 13 -29.62 24.34 -26.29
N THR A 14 -29.94 25.59 -26.66
CA THR A 14 -28.98 26.69 -26.66
C THR A 14 -28.60 27.14 -25.24
N GLY A 15 -29.51 27.01 -24.25
CA GLY A 15 -29.23 27.26 -22.83
C GLY A 15 -28.26 26.24 -22.23
N ILE A 16 -28.30 24.98 -22.66
CA ILE A 16 -27.43 23.92 -22.21
C ILE A 16 -25.98 24.10 -22.77
N MET A 17 -25.85 24.61 -24.00
CA MET A 17 -24.50 24.86 -24.59
C MET A 17 -23.75 26.01 -23.91
N GLN A 18 -24.40 26.99 -23.31
CA GLN A 18 -23.73 28.07 -22.58
C GLN A 18 -23.26 27.67 -21.19
N ALA A 19 -23.80 26.57 -20.63
CA ALA A 19 -23.33 26.05 -19.32
C ALA A 19 -21.97 25.36 -19.37
N GLN A 20 -21.46 24.99 -20.54
CA GLN A 20 -20.20 24.27 -20.73
C GLN A 20 -18.96 25.17 -20.75
N ASN A 21 -19.09 26.49 -20.84
CA ASN A 21 -18.00 27.45 -20.94
C ASN A 21 -17.76 28.26 -19.66
N ARG A 22 -17.97 27.67 -18.48
CA ARG A 22 -17.54 28.36 -17.26
C ARG A 22 -16.02 28.26 -17.14
N PRO A 23 -15.29 29.40 -17.03
CA PRO A 23 -13.87 29.37 -16.79
C PRO A 23 -13.60 28.61 -15.48
N GLN A 24 -12.58 27.78 -15.46
CA GLN A 24 -12.18 27.12 -14.24
C GLN A 24 -11.89 28.14 -13.15
N PRO A 25 -12.32 27.91 -11.89
CA PRO A 25 -11.98 28.78 -10.77
C PRO A 25 -10.47 28.93 -10.69
N LYS A 26 -9.98 30.16 -10.53
CA LYS A 26 -8.57 30.39 -10.29
C LYS A 26 -8.17 29.76 -8.94
N PRO A 27 -7.03 29.08 -8.83
CA PRO A 27 -6.58 28.53 -7.56
C PRO A 27 -6.44 29.68 -6.54
N GLY A 28 -6.98 29.46 -5.34
CA GLY A 28 -6.80 30.35 -4.21
C GLY A 28 -5.35 30.29 -3.65
N VAL A 29 -5.06 31.15 -2.70
CA VAL A 29 -3.78 31.09 -1.96
C VAL A 29 -3.70 29.75 -1.24
N SER A 30 -2.54 29.06 -1.36
CA SER A 30 -2.32 27.81 -0.64
C SER A 30 -2.51 28.01 0.86
N PRO A 31 -3.34 27.21 1.53
CA PRO A 31 -3.57 27.38 2.97
C PRO A 31 -2.30 27.10 3.77
N ILE A 32 -2.12 27.84 4.84
CA ILE A 32 -1.09 27.53 5.84
C ILE A 32 -1.60 26.33 6.63
N VAL A 33 -0.86 25.24 6.60
CA VAL A 33 -1.17 24.02 7.34
C VAL A 33 -0.47 24.08 8.68
N ASN A 34 -1.25 24.22 9.75
CA ASN A 34 -0.76 24.15 11.12
C ASN A 34 -1.07 22.76 11.69
N ILE A 35 -0.07 21.91 11.82
CA ILE A 35 -0.21 20.56 12.37
C ILE A 35 0.06 20.63 13.87
N LYS A 36 -0.99 20.42 14.65
CA LYS A 36 -0.89 20.37 16.10
C LYS A 36 0.01 19.20 16.51
N LYS A 37 1.11 19.48 17.22
CA LYS A 37 2.00 18.40 17.72
C LYS A 37 1.29 17.58 18.78
N PRO A 38 1.41 16.25 18.77
CA PRO A 38 0.85 15.40 19.82
C PRO A 38 1.59 15.64 21.14
N GLN A 39 0.90 15.44 22.25
CA GLN A 39 1.54 15.27 23.56
C GLN A 39 2.06 13.84 23.64
N THR A 40 3.32 13.66 24.07
CA THR A 40 3.97 12.34 24.04
C THR A 40 4.49 11.95 25.42
N PHE A 41 4.51 10.66 25.70
CA PHE A 41 5.23 10.05 26.83
C PHE A 41 5.68 8.62 26.46
N ILE A 42 6.62 8.10 27.21
CA ILE A 42 7.18 6.76 27.00
C ILE A 42 7.02 5.98 28.29
N LEU A 43 6.50 4.76 28.21
CA LEU A 43 6.43 3.84 29.35
C LEU A 43 7.81 3.21 29.60
N ASP A 44 8.04 2.70 30.84
CA ASP A 44 9.31 2.03 31.23
C ASP A 44 9.65 0.82 30.36
N ASN A 45 8.62 0.17 29.79
CA ASN A 45 8.80 -0.95 28.85
C ASN A 45 9.15 -0.53 27.43
N GLY A 46 9.17 0.76 27.12
CA GLY A 46 9.55 1.32 25.82
C GLY A 46 8.38 1.71 24.91
N LEU A 47 7.12 1.39 25.26
CA LEU A 47 5.95 1.82 24.48
C LEU A 47 5.90 3.35 24.38
N LYS A 48 5.91 3.89 23.16
CA LYS A 48 5.76 5.31 22.89
C LYS A 48 4.29 5.67 22.70
N VAL A 49 3.80 6.65 23.44
CA VAL A 49 2.40 7.08 23.42
C VAL A 49 2.30 8.51 22.89
N MET A 50 1.39 8.71 21.94
CA MET A 50 1.10 10.02 21.32
C MET A 50 -0.36 10.35 21.50
N VAL A 51 -0.68 11.49 22.07
CA VAL A 51 -2.06 11.95 22.32
C VAL A 51 -2.36 13.22 21.55
N VAL A 52 -3.40 13.19 20.73
CA VAL A 52 -3.93 14.34 19.97
C VAL A 52 -5.33 14.64 20.46
N GLU A 53 -5.46 15.63 21.35
CA GLU A 53 -6.76 16.06 21.86
C GLU A 53 -7.56 16.79 20.78
N ASN A 54 -8.79 16.33 20.53
CA ASN A 54 -9.72 16.95 19.60
C ASN A 54 -11.16 16.80 20.07
N HIS A 55 -11.70 17.85 20.68
CA HIS A 55 -13.03 17.87 21.30
C HIS A 55 -14.17 18.30 20.36
N LYS A 56 -13.95 18.29 19.02
CA LYS A 56 -14.98 18.68 18.04
C LYS A 56 -16.12 17.69 17.94
N LEU A 57 -15.84 16.41 18.13
CA LEU A 57 -16.81 15.32 18.11
C LEU A 57 -16.57 14.42 19.33
N PRO A 58 -17.61 13.86 19.96
CA PRO A 58 -17.50 12.98 21.12
C PRO A 58 -17.03 11.56 20.70
N ARG A 59 -15.87 11.48 20.06
CA ARG A 59 -15.28 10.22 19.56
C ARG A 59 -13.80 10.16 19.90
N VAL A 60 -13.34 8.91 20.14
CA VAL A 60 -11.94 8.60 20.37
C VAL A 60 -11.49 7.47 19.45
N THR A 61 -10.23 7.51 19.07
CA THR A 61 -9.56 6.47 18.29
C THR A 61 -8.25 6.10 18.97
N PHE A 62 -7.97 4.82 19.07
CA PHE A 62 -6.73 4.24 19.56
C PHE A 62 -6.10 3.45 18.43
N ASN A 63 -4.83 3.68 18.15
CA ASN A 63 -4.05 2.95 17.14
C ASN A 63 -2.74 2.47 17.78
N LEU A 64 -2.66 1.20 18.07
CA LEU A 64 -1.43 0.53 18.46
C LEU A 64 -0.74 0.06 17.18
N ALA A 65 0.47 0.56 16.91
CA ALA A 65 1.24 0.23 15.71
C ALA A 65 2.60 -0.34 16.11
N LEU A 66 3.01 -1.43 15.48
CA LEU A 66 4.32 -2.06 15.65
C LEU A 66 5.21 -1.71 14.46
N ASP A 67 6.34 -1.04 14.68
CA ASP A 67 7.35 -0.70 13.68
C ASP A 67 8.49 -1.72 13.70
N ASN A 68 8.14 -2.98 13.39
CA ASN A 68 9.12 -4.05 13.30
C ASN A 68 9.86 -4.02 11.97
N GLU A 69 11.16 -4.33 12.01
CA GLU A 69 11.93 -4.62 10.80
C GLU A 69 11.33 -5.84 10.10
N PRO A 70 11.18 -5.81 8.76
CA PRO A 70 10.71 -6.98 8.02
C PRO A 70 11.61 -8.18 8.25
N PHE A 71 11.03 -9.37 8.36
CA PHE A 71 11.74 -10.62 8.59
C PHE A 71 11.30 -11.72 7.63
N VAL A 72 12.20 -12.68 7.38
CA VAL A 72 11.92 -13.84 6.53
C VAL A 72 11.33 -14.96 7.39
N GLU A 73 10.15 -15.45 7.01
CA GLU A 73 9.47 -16.57 7.66
C GLU A 73 9.97 -17.95 7.13
N GLY A 74 10.51 -17.96 5.92
CA GLY A 74 11.15 -19.11 5.28
C GLY A 74 10.23 -20.33 5.13
N SER A 75 10.64 -21.50 5.66
CA SER A 75 9.85 -22.72 5.54
C SER A 75 8.51 -22.71 6.27
N LYS A 76 8.25 -21.68 7.08
CA LYS A 76 7.02 -21.43 7.82
C LYS A 76 6.30 -20.18 7.33
N LYS A 77 6.50 -19.79 6.06
CA LYS A 77 5.81 -18.65 5.47
C LYS A 77 4.29 -18.82 5.60
N GLY A 78 3.66 -17.83 6.23
CA GLY A 78 2.26 -17.84 6.66
C GLY A 78 2.06 -17.82 8.18
N VAL A 79 3.16 -17.92 8.97
CA VAL A 79 3.06 -17.85 10.44
C VAL A 79 2.57 -16.47 10.90
N ASP A 80 3.06 -15.39 10.29
CA ASP A 80 2.63 -14.03 10.62
C ASP A 80 1.17 -13.78 10.21
N GLU A 81 0.76 -14.27 9.04
CA GLU A 81 -0.62 -14.12 8.55
C GLU A 81 -1.62 -14.94 9.37
N LEU A 82 -1.29 -16.19 9.75
CA LEU A 82 -2.11 -16.97 10.68
C LEU A 82 -2.22 -16.28 12.04
N GLY A 83 -1.09 -15.80 12.59
CA GLY A 83 -1.08 -15.03 13.83
C GLY A 83 -1.96 -13.77 13.75
N ASN A 84 -1.84 -13.04 12.65
CA ASN A 84 -2.67 -11.87 12.35
C ASN A 84 -4.17 -12.18 12.42
N ASN A 85 -4.60 -13.30 11.84
CA ASN A 85 -6.01 -13.68 11.81
C ASN A 85 -6.54 -14.22 13.15
N MET A 86 -5.63 -14.63 14.04
CA MET A 86 -5.99 -15.20 15.35
C MET A 86 -5.98 -14.18 16.48
N ILE A 87 -5.23 -13.07 16.35
CA ILE A 87 -5.24 -12.00 17.37
C ILE A 87 -6.63 -11.35 17.39
N GLY A 88 -7.19 -11.15 18.58
CA GLY A 88 -8.51 -10.53 18.75
C GLY A 88 -9.70 -11.49 18.66
N ASN A 89 -9.47 -12.79 18.52
CA ASN A 89 -10.50 -13.81 18.69
C ASN A 89 -10.80 -14.04 20.18
N GLY A 90 -11.28 -12.99 20.86
CA GLY A 90 -11.37 -12.94 22.32
C GLY A 90 -10.00 -12.70 22.97
N SER A 91 -9.95 -12.87 24.28
CA SER A 91 -8.71 -12.82 25.06
C SER A 91 -8.69 -13.97 26.07
N VAL A 92 -7.55 -14.16 26.74
CA VAL A 92 -7.46 -15.15 27.84
C VAL A 92 -8.50 -14.89 28.94
N LYS A 93 -8.96 -13.64 29.09
CA LYS A 93 -9.93 -13.23 30.12
C LYS A 93 -11.37 -13.20 29.64
N ILE A 94 -11.61 -13.00 28.35
CA ILE A 94 -12.94 -12.77 27.77
C ILE A 94 -13.07 -13.70 26.55
N ALA A 95 -14.05 -14.60 26.59
CA ALA A 95 -14.33 -15.50 25.48
C ALA A 95 -14.74 -14.71 24.23
N LYS A 96 -14.49 -15.27 23.03
CA LYS A 96 -14.68 -14.62 21.74
C LYS A 96 -16.06 -14.00 21.56
N ASP A 97 -17.11 -14.77 21.84
CA ASP A 97 -18.49 -14.31 21.62
C ASP A 97 -18.84 -13.15 22.55
N ALA A 98 -18.55 -13.28 23.86
CA ALA A 98 -18.75 -12.19 24.81
C ALA A 98 -17.92 -10.95 24.51
N PHE A 99 -16.70 -11.13 23.95
CA PHE A 99 -15.84 -10.04 23.52
C PHE A 99 -16.46 -9.25 22.35
N ASN A 100 -16.97 -9.97 21.35
CA ASN A 100 -17.61 -9.37 20.18
C ASN A 100 -18.96 -8.73 20.53
N GLU A 101 -19.80 -9.41 21.34
CA GLU A 101 -21.08 -8.88 21.81
C GLU A 101 -20.91 -7.56 22.58
N GLU A 102 -19.87 -7.46 23.41
CA GLU A 102 -19.59 -6.22 24.15
C GLU A 102 -19.13 -5.09 23.21
N ILE A 103 -18.27 -5.37 22.21
CA ILE A 103 -17.86 -4.39 21.21
C ILE A 103 -19.08 -3.86 20.43
N ASP A 104 -19.95 -4.75 19.99
CA ASP A 104 -21.18 -4.41 19.25
C ASP A 104 -22.14 -3.60 20.11
N PHE A 105 -22.35 -4.00 21.37
CA PHE A 105 -23.18 -3.27 22.33
C PHE A 105 -22.70 -1.85 22.58
N LEU A 106 -21.36 -1.64 22.64
CA LEU A 106 -20.76 -0.33 22.82
C LEU A 106 -20.74 0.51 21.52
N GLY A 107 -21.17 -0.06 20.40
CA GLY A 107 -21.12 0.60 19.08
C GLY A 107 -19.70 0.97 18.70
N ALA A 108 -18.73 0.16 19.08
CA ALA A 108 -17.33 0.34 18.82
C ALA A 108 -16.88 -0.47 17.61
N ASN A 109 -15.70 -0.10 17.07
CA ASN A 109 -14.99 -0.90 16.09
C ASN A 109 -13.60 -1.19 16.63
N ILE A 110 -13.25 -2.47 16.79
CA ILE A 110 -11.90 -2.90 17.17
C ILE A 110 -11.41 -3.91 16.15
N ASN A 111 -10.19 -3.69 15.62
CA ASN A 111 -9.51 -4.60 14.72
C ASN A 111 -8.12 -4.90 15.27
N PHE A 112 -7.70 -6.16 15.12
CA PHE A 112 -6.42 -6.63 15.59
C PHE A 112 -5.63 -7.24 14.45
N GLY A 113 -4.30 -7.28 14.61
CA GLY A 113 -3.40 -7.97 13.69
C GLY A 113 -1.97 -8.02 14.21
N SER A 114 -1.12 -8.73 13.49
CA SER A 114 0.31 -8.90 13.84
C SER A 114 1.09 -7.57 13.86
N LYS A 115 0.59 -6.55 13.16
CA LYS A 115 1.19 -5.21 13.13
C LYS A 115 0.57 -4.22 14.11
N GLY A 116 -0.31 -4.68 15.01
CA GLY A 116 -0.91 -3.85 16.04
C GLY A 116 -2.42 -4.01 16.15
N ALA A 117 -3.08 -2.97 16.65
CA ALA A 117 -4.53 -2.95 16.85
C ALA A 117 -5.10 -1.55 16.67
N TYR A 118 -6.36 -1.48 16.26
CA TYR A 118 -7.09 -0.24 16.07
C TYR A 118 -8.42 -0.30 16.78
N ALA A 119 -8.81 0.77 17.49
CA ALA A 119 -10.14 0.89 18.05
C ALA A 119 -10.71 2.29 17.84
N SER A 120 -12.03 2.37 17.65
CA SER A 120 -12.77 3.63 17.65
C SER A 120 -14.11 3.50 18.31
N SER A 121 -14.52 4.51 19.10
CA SER A 121 -15.81 4.54 19.80
C SER A 121 -16.26 5.95 20.12
N LEU A 122 -17.43 6.07 20.78
CA LEU A 122 -17.81 7.29 21.48
C LEU A 122 -16.88 7.50 22.69
N SER A 123 -16.52 8.76 22.97
CA SER A 123 -15.60 9.11 24.07
C SER A 123 -16.05 8.66 25.44
N LYS A 124 -17.37 8.59 25.71
CA LYS A 124 -17.92 8.06 26.96
C LYS A 124 -17.55 6.61 27.26
N TYR A 125 -17.17 5.83 26.25
CA TYR A 125 -16.76 4.44 26.38
C TYR A 125 -15.23 4.24 26.25
N SER A 126 -14.47 5.33 26.10
CA SER A 126 -13.03 5.31 25.81
C SER A 126 -12.21 4.42 26.74
N GLY A 127 -12.45 4.47 28.05
CA GLY A 127 -11.73 3.65 29.02
C GLY A 127 -11.97 2.15 28.80
N ARG A 128 -13.24 1.74 28.62
CA ARG A 128 -13.58 0.31 28.39
C ARG A 128 -13.06 -0.19 27.05
N ILE A 129 -13.14 0.63 26.01
CA ILE A 129 -12.65 0.26 24.66
C ILE A 129 -11.12 0.14 24.67
N LEU A 130 -10.40 1.00 25.37
CA LEU A 130 -8.95 0.87 25.53
C LEU A 130 -8.58 -0.40 26.33
N GLU A 131 -9.36 -0.76 27.33
CA GLU A 131 -9.19 -2.01 28.07
C GLU A 131 -9.42 -3.24 27.18
N LEU A 132 -10.49 -3.25 26.36
CA LEU A 132 -10.76 -4.34 25.40
C LEU A 132 -9.63 -4.45 24.37
N LEU A 133 -9.17 -3.30 23.82
CA LEU A 133 -8.03 -3.27 22.90
C LEU A 133 -6.77 -3.85 23.56
N ALA A 134 -6.44 -3.44 24.78
CA ALA A 134 -5.29 -3.96 25.51
C ALA A 134 -5.43 -5.47 25.80
N ASN A 135 -6.60 -5.91 26.24
CA ASN A 135 -6.85 -7.35 26.52
C ASN A 135 -6.72 -8.20 25.25
N GLY A 136 -7.34 -7.80 24.14
CA GLY A 136 -7.27 -8.56 22.88
C GLY A 136 -5.87 -8.55 22.24
N ALA A 137 -5.18 -7.42 22.33
CA ALA A 137 -3.85 -7.25 21.76
C ALA A 137 -2.74 -7.92 22.59
N LEU A 138 -2.76 -7.78 23.93
CA LEU A 138 -1.68 -8.21 24.81
C LEU A 138 -1.88 -9.61 25.39
N HIS A 139 -3.12 -10.10 25.38
CA HIS A 139 -3.49 -11.40 25.95
C HIS A 139 -4.37 -12.21 24.98
N PRO A 140 -3.96 -12.40 23.71
CA PRO A 140 -4.76 -13.13 22.74
C PRO A 140 -4.95 -14.60 23.17
N ASN A 141 -6.13 -15.14 22.88
CA ASN A 141 -6.45 -16.53 23.17
C ASN A 141 -6.18 -17.43 21.95
N PHE A 142 -4.94 -17.88 21.80
CA PHE A 142 -4.54 -18.79 20.73
C PHE A 142 -4.95 -20.22 21.02
N THR A 143 -6.10 -20.66 20.47
CA THR A 143 -6.63 -22.02 20.61
C THR A 143 -6.32 -22.89 19.39
N GLN A 144 -6.28 -24.22 19.58
CA GLN A 144 -6.10 -25.16 18.46
C GLN A 144 -7.26 -25.08 17.47
N GLU A 145 -8.48 -24.94 17.95
CA GLU A 145 -9.70 -24.83 17.13
C GLU A 145 -9.63 -23.65 16.15
N GLU A 146 -9.30 -22.44 16.64
CA GLU A 146 -9.18 -21.25 15.77
C GLU A 146 -7.98 -21.37 14.83
N PHE A 147 -6.87 -21.97 15.28
CA PHE A 147 -5.72 -22.24 14.42
C PHE A 147 -6.10 -23.15 13.24
N ASP A 148 -6.75 -24.27 13.51
CA ASP A 148 -7.14 -25.23 12.47
C ASP A 148 -8.13 -24.60 11.47
N LYS A 149 -9.08 -23.81 11.97
CA LYS A 149 -10.05 -23.08 11.17
C LYS A 149 -9.40 -22.03 10.27
N GLU A 150 -8.55 -21.16 10.80
CA GLU A 150 -7.89 -20.11 10.02
C GLU A 150 -6.88 -20.70 9.03
N LYS A 151 -6.17 -21.77 9.40
CA LYS A 151 -5.28 -22.51 8.51
C LYS A 151 -6.04 -23.14 7.33
N ALA A 152 -7.20 -23.75 7.59
CA ALA A 152 -8.05 -24.30 6.54
C ALA A 152 -8.52 -23.22 5.55
N LYS A 153 -8.95 -22.05 6.04
CA LYS A 153 -9.34 -20.91 5.18
C LYS A 153 -8.20 -20.42 4.30
N LEU A 154 -7.00 -20.29 4.86
CA LEU A 154 -5.82 -19.86 4.07
C LEU A 154 -5.45 -20.90 3.01
N LEU A 155 -5.53 -22.20 3.32
CA LEU A 155 -5.30 -23.25 2.34
C LEU A 155 -6.32 -23.22 1.18
N GLU A 156 -7.58 -22.93 1.46
CA GLU A 156 -8.61 -22.73 0.42
C GLU A 156 -8.32 -21.46 -0.41
N GLY A 157 -7.94 -20.37 0.24
CA GLY A 157 -7.53 -19.14 -0.43
C GLY A 157 -6.38 -19.36 -1.40
N LEU A 158 -5.33 -20.07 -0.98
CA LEU A 158 -4.19 -20.41 -1.83
C LEU A 158 -4.59 -21.21 -3.08
N LYS A 159 -5.52 -22.17 -2.95
CA LYS A 159 -6.02 -22.95 -4.10
C LYS A 159 -6.78 -22.06 -5.10
N ALA A 160 -7.50 -21.06 -4.64
CA ALA A 160 -8.17 -20.09 -5.49
C ALA A 160 -7.16 -19.19 -6.22
N GLU A 161 -6.14 -18.70 -5.51
CA GLU A 161 -5.08 -17.86 -6.06
C GLU A 161 -4.24 -18.57 -7.13
N GLU A 162 -4.09 -19.87 -7.05
CA GLU A 162 -3.36 -20.67 -8.06
C GLU A 162 -3.96 -20.60 -9.47
N LYS A 163 -5.22 -20.22 -9.58
CA LYS A 163 -5.96 -20.07 -10.86
C LYS A 163 -6.12 -18.60 -11.28
N SER A 164 -5.74 -17.68 -10.42
CA SER A 164 -5.90 -16.24 -10.65
C SER A 164 -4.68 -15.65 -11.35
N VAL A 165 -4.84 -15.19 -12.60
CA VAL A 165 -3.75 -14.55 -13.36
C VAL A 165 -3.14 -13.35 -12.61
N PRO A 166 -3.95 -12.42 -12.04
CA PRO A 166 -3.39 -11.33 -11.24
C PRO A 166 -2.62 -11.79 -9.99
N ALA A 167 -3.09 -12.82 -9.29
CA ALA A 167 -2.40 -13.34 -8.10
C ALA A 167 -1.05 -13.99 -8.49
N ILE A 168 -1.04 -14.80 -9.57
CA ILE A 168 0.18 -15.40 -10.13
C ILE A 168 1.17 -14.28 -10.53
N ALA A 169 0.71 -13.29 -11.29
CA ALA A 169 1.54 -12.18 -11.74
C ALA A 169 2.16 -11.42 -10.56
N ASN A 170 1.36 -11.08 -9.55
CA ASN A 170 1.85 -10.38 -8.35
C ASN A 170 2.88 -11.20 -7.57
N ARG A 171 2.62 -12.49 -7.36
CA ARG A 171 3.56 -13.41 -6.69
C ARG A 171 4.90 -13.44 -7.41
N VAL A 172 4.89 -13.60 -8.72
CA VAL A 172 6.12 -13.65 -9.53
C VAL A 172 6.83 -12.30 -9.55
N VAL A 173 6.09 -11.20 -9.61
CA VAL A 173 6.66 -9.83 -9.50
C VAL A 173 7.46 -9.68 -8.20
N GLU A 174 6.87 -10.02 -7.06
CA GLU A 174 7.55 -9.89 -5.76
C GLU A 174 8.76 -10.85 -5.68
N ALA A 175 8.58 -12.11 -6.06
CA ALA A 175 9.63 -13.12 -6.02
C ALA A 175 10.84 -12.78 -6.91
N LEU A 176 10.61 -12.22 -8.10
CA LEU A 176 11.69 -11.87 -9.03
C LEU A 176 12.30 -10.49 -8.74
N ALA A 177 11.52 -9.53 -8.21
CA ALA A 177 12.04 -8.21 -7.85
C ALA A 177 12.92 -8.25 -6.61
N PHE A 178 12.50 -8.97 -5.57
CA PHE A 178 13.18 -8.98 -4.28
C PHE A 178 14.01 -10.25 -4.01
N GLY A 179 13.68 -11.34 -4.69
CA GLY A 179 14.23 -12.66 -4.37
C GLY A 179 13.44 -13.40 -3.29
N LYS A 180 13.34 -14.72 -3.40
CA LYS A 180 12.52 -15.57 -2.52
C LYS A 180 13.02 -15.65 -1.06
N ASN A 181 14.27 -15.24 -0.82
CA ASN A 181 14.87 -15.17 0.51
C ASN A 181 14.82 -13.75 1.12
N HIS A 182 13.97 -12.88 0.57
CA HIS A 182 13.73 -11.54 1.04
C HIS A 182 12.29 -11.44 1.60
N PRO A 183 12.04 -10.70 2.70
CA PRO A 183 10.70 -10.59 3.29
C PRO A 183 9.59 -10.16 2.31
N SER A 184 9.96 -9.29 1.35
CA SER A 184 9.01 -8.82 0.32
C SER A 184 8.91 -9.75 -0.89
N GLY A 185 9.79 -10.73 -1.03
CA GLY A 185 9.83 -11.64 -2.17
C GLY A 185 9.42 -13.08 -1.86
N GLU A 186 9.41 -13.46 -0.57
CA GLU A 186 8.87 -14.74 -0.17
C GLU A 186 7.34 -14.76 -0.26
N TYR A 187 6.78 -15.92 -0.54
CA TYR A 187 5.33 -16.12 -0.66
C TYR A 187 4.90 -17.41 0.04
N MET A 188 3.65 -17.42 0.47
CA MET A 188 3.01 -18.56 1.11
C MET A 188 2.69 -19.64 0.07
N THR A 189 2.94 -20.89 0.45
CA THR A 189 2.57 -22.09 -0.32
C THR A 189 1.81 -23.04 0.58
N GLU A 190 1.13 -24.03 0.01
CA GLU A 190 0.49 -25.08 0.78
C GLU A 190 1.50 -25.75 1.72
N GLN A 191 2.71 -26.06 1.24
CA GLN A 191 3.76 -26.71 2.03
C GLN A 191 4.25 -25.83 3.18
N THR A 192 4.53 -24.55 2.94
CA THR A 192 5.00 -23.65 4.02
C THR A 192 3.92 -23.46 5.08
N LEU A 193 2.66 -23.35 4.67
CA LEU A 193 1.53 -23.20 5.58
C LEU A 193 1.26 -24.50 6.36
N GLN A 194 1.43 -25.67 5.75
CA GLN A 194 1.33 -26.98 6.44
C GLN A 194 2.38 -27.12 7.55
N ASN A 195 3.59 -26.57 7.35
CA ASN A 195 4.68 -26.61 8.34
C ASN A 195 4.42 -25.74 9.57
N VAL A 196 3.49 -24.78 9.50
CA VAL A 196 3.16 -23.91 10.64
C VAL A 196 2.35 -24.67 11.69
N THR A 197 2.75 -24.53 12.94
CA THR A 197 2.06 -25.08 14.12
C THR A 197 1.54 -23.95 15.02
N LEU A 198 0.61 -24.27 15.93
CA LEU A 198 0.13 -23.30 16.94
C LEU A 198 1.28 -22.80 17.84
N ALA A 199 2.28 -23.63 18.12
CA ALA A 199 3.45 -23.23 18.88
C ALA A 199 4.27 -22.16 18.14
N ASP A 200 4.36 -22.25 16.82
CA ASP A 200 5.04 -21.25 15.99
C ASP A 200 4.31 -19.91 16.04
N ILE A 201 2.97 -19.90 16.00
CA ILE A 201 2.16 -18.68 16.14
C ILE A 201 2.46 -17.99 17.48
N LYS A 202 2.46 -18.75 18.58
CA LYS A 202 2.77 -18.21 19.92
C LYS A 202 4.18 -17.64 19.99
N THR A 203 5.15 -18.36 19.45
CA THR A 203 6.54 -17.91 19.40
C THR A 203 6.73 -16.65 18.55
N ASN A 204 6.08 -16.59 17.36
CA ASN A 204 6.12 -15.42 16.49
C ASN A 204 5.51 -14.20 17.18
N TYR A 205 4.33 -14.37 17.79
CA TYR A 205 3.67 -13.31 18.56
C TYR A 205 4.57 -12.81 19.71
N GLU A 206 5.12 -13.71 20.53
CA GLU A 206 6.00 -13.33 21.64
C GLU A 206 7.30 -12.65 21.21
N THR A 207 7.77 -12.95 20.00
CA THR A 207 9.01 -12.40 19.44
C THR A 207 8.80 -11.00 18.86
N TYR A 208 7.69 -10.78 18.17
CA TYR A 208 7.50 -9.57 17.37
C TYR A 208 6.44 -8.62 17.93
N PHE A 209 5.51 -9.09 18.77
CA PHE A 209 4.51 -8.25 19.41
C PHE A 209 5.06 -7.70 20.74
N VAL A 210 5.94 -6.69 20.64
CA VAL A 210 6.72 -6.16 21.77
C VAL A 210 6.62 -4.64 21.88
N PRO A 211 6.67 -4.07 23.11
CA PRO A 211 6.44 -2.63 23.33
C PRO A 211 7.58 -1.74 22.85
N GLU A 212 8.79 -2.27 22.69
CA GLU A 212 10.00 -1.47 22.38
C GLU A 212 9.93 -0.84 20.97
N ASN A 213 9.23 -1.50 20.03
CA ASN A 213 8.96 -1.01 18.68
C ASN A 213 7.51 -0.56 18.48
N ALA A 214 6.77 -0.38 19.58
CA ALA A 214 5.35 -0.06 19.52
C ALA A 214 5.07 1.43 19.77
N TYR A 215 4.03 1.90 19.09
CA TYR A 215 3.47 3.24 19.23
C TYR A 215 1.98 3.12 19.53
N LEU A 216 1.51 3.75 20.59
CA LEU A 216 0.08 3.90 20.85
C LEU A 216 -0.33 5.34 20.54
N VAL A 217 -1.09 5.52 19.48
CA VAL A 217 -1.58 6.84 19.05
C VAL A 217 -3.04 6.98 19.43
N ILE A 218 -3.33 7.99 20.26
CA ILE A 218 -4.66 8.27 20.84
C ILE A 218 -5.15 9.59 20.29
N ILE A 219 -6.38 9.61 19.73
CA ILE A 219 -6.90 10.79 19.06
C ILE A 219 -8.37 10.97 19.40
N GLY A 220 -8.77 12.19 19.72
CA GLY A 220 -10.19 12.52 19.83
C GLY A 220 -10.54 13.25 21.11
N ASP A 221 -11.78 13.10 21.52
CA ASP A 221 -12.34 13.75 22.70
C ASP A 221 -11.90 13.00 23.98
N ILE A 222 -10.65 13.23 24.34
CA ILE A 222 -9.98 12.67 25.49
C ILE A 222 -8.88 13.63 25.95
N LYS A 223 -8.62 13.71 27.25
CA LYS A 223 -7.57 14.56 27.80
C LYS A 223 -6.33 13.75 28.14
N TYR A 224 -5.17 14.30 27.83
CA TYR A 224 -3.86 13.71 28.10
C TYR A 224 -3.70 13.24 29.55
N ASN A 225 -4.04 14.11 30.51
CA ASN A 225 -3.88 13.81 31.93
C ASN A 225 -4.85 12.73 32.44
N GLU A 226 -5.97 12.51 31.74
CA GLU A 226 -6.95 11.47 32.09
C GLU A 226 -6.56 10.12 31.48
N VAL A 227 -6.05 10.10 30.25
CA VAL A 227 -5.72 8.85 29.55
C VAL A 227 -4.36 8.28 29.95
N LYS A 228 -3.41 9.13 30.34
CA LYS A 228 -2.06 8.68 30.71
C LYS A 228 -2.05 7.60 31.80
N PRO A 229 -2.67 7.78 32.99
CA PRO A 229 -2.67 6.75 34.02
C PRO A 229 -3.41 5.47 33.59
N ILE A 230 -4.40 5.56 32.71
CA ILE A 230 -5.11 4.38 32.16
C ILE A 230 -4.16 3.59 31.27
N VAL A 231 -3.42 4.23 30.39
CA VAL A 231 -2.41 3.59 29.53
C VAL A 231 -1.31 2.97 30.37
N GLU A 232 -0.79 3.68 31.37
CA GLU A 232 0.23 3.15 32.29
C GLU A 232 -0.24 1.86 32.98
N ASN A 233 -1.48 1.82 33.44
CA ASN A 233 -2.07 0.66 34.08
C ASN A 233 -2.28 -0.54 33.11
N LEU A 234 -2.76 -0.28 31.89
CA LEU A 234 -3.12 -1.34 30.92
C LEU A 234 -1.91 -1.89 30.18
N PHE A 235 -0.94 -1.04 29.84
CA PHE A 235 0.20 -1.41 29.00
C PHE A 235 1.54 -1.49 29.76
N GLY A 236 1.61 -1.01 31.00
CA GLY A 236 2.85 -0.98 31.77
C GLY A 236 3.46 -2.36 32.07
N SER A 237 2.60 -3.39 32.21
CA SER A 237 3.03 -4.78 32.44
C SER A 237 3.41 -5.53 31.14
N TRP A 238 3.26 -4.92 29.97
CA TRP A 238 3.65 -5.55 28.69
C TRP A 238 5.17 -5.79 28.69
N ALA A 239 5.54 -7.07 28.57
CA ALA A 239 6.93 -7.49 28.77
C ALA A 239 7.87 -6.86 27.75
N LYS A 240 8.89 -6.15 28.25
CA LYS A 240 9.94 -5.56 27.45
C LYS A 240 10.79 -6.65 26.81
N ARG A 241 10.89 -6.65 25.47
CA ARG A 241 11.70 -7.59 24.69
C ARG A 241 12.20 -6.89 23.43
N LYS A 242 13.40 -7.30 22.96
CA LYS A 242 13.96 -6.83 21.68
C LYS A 242 13.62 -7.79 20.57
N THR A 243 13.18 -7.26 19.44
CA THR A 243 13.02 -8.05 18.22
C THR A 243 14.39 -8.44 17.66
N PRO A 244 14.54 -9.66 17.12
CA PRO A 244 15.77 -10.06 16.46
C PRO A 244 16.00 -9.22 15.19
N LYS A 245 17.25 -8.85 14.94
CA LYS A 245 17.65 -8.26 13.66
C LYS A 245 18.08 -9.38 12.73
N LEU A 246 17.35 -9.57 11.64
CA LEU A 246 17.63 -10.61 10.67
C LEU A 246 18.21 -9.99 9.41
N ALA A 247 19.33 -10.54 8.94
CA ALA A 247 19.92 -10.16 7.66
C ALA A 247 19.24 -10.93 6.52
N TYR A 248 18.93 -10.25 5.43
CA TYR A 248 18.46 -10.83 4.20
C TYR A 248 19.18 -10.19 3.00
N PRO A 249 19.28 -10.89 1.85
CA PRO A 249 19.97 -10.36 0.68
C PRO A 249 19.31 -9.04 0.19
N ALA A 250 20.13 -8.05 -0.12
CA ALA A 250 19.63 -6.85 -0.77
C ALA A 250 19.11 -7.18 -2.19
N PRO A 251 17.91 -6.72 -2.58
CA PRO A 251 17.38 -6.99 -3.90
C PRO A 251 18.24 -6.30 -4.97
N GLN A 252 18.36 -6.96 -6.12
CA GLN A 252 19.14 -6.44 -7.24
C GLN A 252 18.33 -6.45 -8.53
N ASN A 253 18.46 -5.38 -9.28
CA ASN A 253 17.91 -5.31 -10.63
C ASN A 253 18.71 -6.22 -11.57
N VAL A 254 18.09 -6.60 -12.67
CA VAL A 254 18.73 -7.39 -13.72
C VAL A 254 19.81 -6.59 -14.44
N PRO A 255 20.82 -7.26 -15.02
CA PRO A 255 21.90 -6.56 -15.72
C PRO A 255 21.47 -5.91 -17.04
N PHE A 256 20.34 -6.35 -17.62
CA PHE A 256 19.73 -5.81 -18.85
C PHE A 256 18.22 -6.01 -18.81
N THR A 257 17.49 -5.21 -19.57
CA THR A 257 16.03 -5.34 -19.68
C THR A 257 15.65 -6.67 -20.31
N GLN A 258 14.73 -7.37 -19.66
CA GLN A 258 14.30 -8.70 -20.04
C GLN A 258 12.82 -8.93 -19.80
N ILE A 259 12.22 -9.78 -20.60
CA ILE A 259 10.87 -10.31 -20.39
C ILE A 259 10.96 -11.56 -19.51
N ASN A 260 10.19 -11.59 -18.44
CA ASN A 260 10.01 -12.74 -17.57
C ASN A 260 8.57 -13.24 -17.77
N PHE A 261 8.41 -14.31 -18.53
CA PHE A 261 7.10 -14.80 -18.95
C PHE A 261 6.63 -15.96 -18.08
N VAL A 262 5.34 -15.91 -17.69
CA VAL A 262 4.64 -17.00 -16.98
C VAL A 262 3.48 -17.46 -17.84
N ASP A 263 3.50 -18.72 -18.25
CA ASP A 263 2.38 -19.30 -19.00
C ASP A 263 1.19 -19.61 -18.08
N VAL A 264 0.06 -19.02 -18.41
CA VAL A 264 -1.22 -19.28 -17.78
C VAL A 264 -2.23 -19.63 -18.87
N PRO A 265 -2.40 -20.93 -19.19
CA PRO A 265 -3.10 -21.39 -20.39
C PRO A 265 -4.54 -20.89 -20.54
N ASN A 266 -5.23 -20.60 -19.43
CA ASN A 266 -6.61 -20.15 -19.42
C ASN A 266 -6.75 -18.62 -19.25
N ALA A 267 -5.66 -17.87 -19.36
CA ALA A 267 -5.71 -16.42 -19.25
C ALA A 267 -6.45 -15.81 -20.45
N VAL A 268 -7.42 -14.93 -20.16
CA VAL A 268 -8.15 -14.14 -21.17
C VAL A 268 -7.42 -12.83 -21.46
N GLN A 269 -6.70 -12.31 -20.47
CA GLN A 269 -5.87 -11.12 -20.55
C GLN A 269 -4.47 -11.43 -20.04
N SER A 270 -3.50 -10.66 -20.50
CA SER A 270 -2.14 -10.69 -19.95
C SER A 270 -1.99 -9.65 -18.87
N GLU A 271 -1.45 -10.04 -17.73
CA GLU A 271 -0.96 -9.10 -16.70
C GLU A 271 0.47 -8.70 -17.05
N ILE A 272 0.68 -7.42 -17.34
CA ILE A 272 2.00 -6.86 -17.63
C ILE A 272 2.45 -6.00 -16.44
N SER A 273 3.69 -6.19 -16.00
CA SER A 273 4.31 -5.37 -14.97
C SER A 273 5.75 -5.05 -15.36
N LEU A 274 6.08 -3.77 -15.51
CA LEU A 274 7.45 -3.29 -15.56
C LEU A 274 7.88 -2.94 -14.15
N VAL A 275 8.94 -3.57 -13.65
CA VAL A 275 9.36 -3.44 -12.25
C VAL A 275 10.87 -3.32 -12.12
N ASN A 276 11.28 -2.40 -11.26
CA ASN A 276 12.65 -2.34 -10.74
C ASN A 276 12.64 -1.97 -9.25
N THR A 277 13.59 -2.51 -8.51
CA THR A 277 13.85 -2.13 -7.12
C THR A 277 14.67 -0.86 -7.09
N LEU A 278 14.51 -0.09 -6.02
CA LEU A 278 15.17 1.19 -5.85
C LEU A 278 15.35 1.51 -4.36
N ASN A 279 16.22 2.45 -4.06
CA ASN A 279 16.38 3.00 -2.73
C ASN A 279 15.84 4.43 -2.75
N LEU A 280 14.67 4.62 -2.18
CA LEU A 280 14.01 5.91 -2.03
C LEU A 280 13.31 5.95 -0.69
N LYS A 281 13.75 6.84 0.19
CA LYS A 281 13.12 7.09 1.49
C LYS A 281 12.21 8.32 1.41
N MET A 282 11.22 8.37 2.26
CA MET A 282 10.29 9.51 2.32
C MET A 282 10.98 10.83 2.66
N GLY A 283 12.09 10.80 3.42
CA GLY A 283 12.92 11.95 3.75
C GLY A 283 13.88 12.41 2.65
N ASP A 284 14.03 11.66 1.55
CA ASP A 284 14.96 12.01 0.49
C ASP A 284 14.49 13.23 -0.32
N LYS A 285 15.44 14.04 -0.80
CA LYS A 285 15.14 15.19 -1.67
C LYS A 285 14.43 14.82 -2.96
N ASP A 286 14.62 13.59 -3.43
CA ASP A 286 14.04 13.06 -4.67
C ASP A 286 12.63 12.47 -4.45
N PHE A 287 12.16 12.37 -3.21
CA PHE A 287 10.87 11.76 -2.89
C PHE A 287 9.71 12.41 -3.65
N PHE A 288 9.50 13.70 -3.48
CA PHE A 288 8.41 14.40 -4.19
C PHE A 288 8.57 14.42 -5.70
N PRO A 289 9.76 14.72 -6.28
CA PRO A 289 9.98 14.56 -7.72
C PRO A 289 9.62 13.17 -8.24
N ALA A 290 10.06 12.09 -7.57
CA ALA A 290 9.81 10.71 -8.00
C ALA A 290 8.32 10.32 -7.89
N VAL A 291 7.65 10.70 -6.79
CA VAL A 291 6.22 10.45 -6.59
C VAL A 291 5.38 11.20 -7.61
N ILE A 292 5.69 12.48 -7.89
CA ILE A 292 4.98 13.28 -8.90
C ILE A 292 5.23 12.72 -10.31
N ALA A 293 6.47 12.34 -10.64
CA ALA A 293 6.79 11.70 -11.92
C ALA A 293 5.98 10.40 -12.11
N THR A 294 5.89 9.56 -11.07
CA THR A 294 5.12 8.33 -11.10
C THR A 294 3.63 8.60 -11.29
N TYR A 295 3.11 9.64 -10.66
CA TYR A 295 1.71 10.04 -10.83
C TYR A 295 1.41 10.51 -12.26
N ILE A 296 2.31 11.29 -12.86
CA ILE A 296 2.20 11.70 -14.28
C ILE A 296 2.24 10.48 -15.20
N LEU A 297 3.09 9.48 -14.89
CA LEU A 297 3.21 8.27 -15.69
C LEU A 297 1.96 7.41 -15.64
N GLY A 298 1.40 7.13 -14.45
CA GLY A 298 0.30 6.17 -14.28
C GLY A 298 -0.55 6.37 -13.02
N GLY A 299 -0.60 7.58 -12.45
CA GLY A 299 -1.26 7.82 -11.15
C GLY A 299 -2.75 8.14 -11.22
N ASP A 300 -3.28 8.49 -12.36
CA ASP A 300 -4.72 8.72 -12.58
C ASP A 300 -5.16 8.50 -14.03
N TYR A 301 -6.44 8.79 -14.32
CA TYR A 301 -7.02 8.59 -15.66
C TYR A 301 -6.39 9.47 -16.74
N SER A 302 -5.85 10.64 -16.41
CA SER A 302 -5.19 11.57 -17.34
C SER A 302 -3.68 11.32 -17.49
N SER A 303 -3.15 10.30 -16.82
CA SER A 303 -1.74 9.92 -16.86
C SER A 303 -1.33 9.38 -18.23
N TYR A 304 -0.03 9.42 -18.53
CA TYR A 304 0.51 9.01 -19.81
C TYR A 304 0.10 7.58 -20.21
N LEU A 305 0.21 6.63 -19.30
CA LEU A 305 -0.17 5.23 -19.56
C LEU A 305 -1.66 5.08 -19.83
N ASN A 306 -2.53 5.75 -19.05
CA ASN A 306 -3.98 5.66 -19.25
C ASN A 306 -4.43 6.33 -20.54
N MET A 307 -3.90 7.53 -20.85
CA MET A 307 -4.22 8.23 -22.11
C MET A 307 -3.75 7.44 -23.33
N ASN A 308 -2.66 6.69 -23.22
CA ASN A 308 -2.18 5.84 -24.30
C ASN A 308 -2.95 4.51 -24.34
N LEU A 309 -2.76 3.65 -23.33
CA LEU A 309 -3.20 2.25 -23.39
C LEU A 309 -4.73 2.09 -23.31
N ARG A 310 -5.40 2.95 -22.54
CA ARG A 310 -6.85 2.94 -22.35
C ARG A 310 -7.58 3.78 -23.38
N GLU A 311 -7.30 5.10 -23.42
CA GLU A 311 -8.10 6.03 -24.22
C GLU A 311 -7.78 5.93 -25.72
N LYS A 312 -6.48 5.93 -26.08
CA LYS A 312 -6.07 5.91 -27.48
C LYS A 312 -6.15 4.51 -28.08
N GLN A 313 -5.64 3.50 -27.38
CA GLN A 313 -5.50 2.13 -27.91
C GLN A 313 -6.69 1.23 -27.56
N GLY A 314 -7.40 1.47 -26.47
CA GLY A 314 -8.52 0.65 -26.02
C GLY A 314 -8.11 -0.79 -25.65
N TRP A 315 -6.90 -1.01 -25.17
CA TRP A 315 -6.37 -2.35 -24.86
C TRP A 315 -6.62 -2.79 -23.42
N THR A 316 -6.95 -1.85 -22.54
CA THR A 316 -7.16 -2.05 -21.11
C THR A 316 -8.27 -1.18 -20.55
N TYR A 317 -8.77 -1.53 -19.39
CA TYR A 317 -9.62 -0.68 -18.55
C TYR A 317 -8.83 0.34 -17.72
N GLY A 318 -7.52 0.14 -17.56
CA GLY A 318 -6.64 1.06 -16.88
C GLY A 318 -5.23 0.53 -16.72
N ALA A 319 -4.30 1.48 -16.59
CA ALA A 319 -2.91 1.22 -16.25
C ALA A 319 -2.56 2.01 -14.99
N ASN A 320 -1.66 1.47 -14.18
CA ASN A 320 -1.23 2.11 -12.95
C ASN A 320 0.29 2.10 -12.84
N SER A 321 0.84 3.17 -12.26
CA SER A 321 2.24 3.25 -11.89
C SER A 321 2.36 3.69 -10.44
N ILE A 322 3.10 2.93 -9.64
CA ILE A 322 3.31 3.17 -8.22
C ILE A 322 4.80 3.11 -7.93
N ILE A 323 5.29 4.11 -7.21
CA ILE A 323 6.61 4.06 -6.60
C ILE A 323 6.44 3.89 -5.10
N GLY A 324 7.03 2.83 -4.56
CA GLY A 324 7.16 2.65 -3.13
C GLY A 324 8.24 3.58 -2.59
N SER A 325 8.05 4.04 -1.38
CA SER A 325 9.10 4.63 -0.58
C SER A 325 9.07 3.93 0.76
N GLY A 326 10.21 3.62 1.32
CA GLY A 326 10.22 2.94 2.59
C GLY A 326 11.60 2.90 3.22
N LYS A 327 11.58 2.71 4.52
CA LYS A 327 12.75 2.65 5.37
C LYS A 327 13.76 1.57 4.93
N TYR A 328 13.26 0.46 4.35
CA TYR A 328 14.07 -0.72 4.03
C TYR A 328 14.35 -0.85 2.53
N VAL A 329 13.32 -1.08 1.73
CA VAL A 329 13.44 -1.24 0.29
C VAL A 329 12.19 -0.75 -0.42
N ALA A 330 12.36 -0.23 -1.64
CA ALA A 330 11.27 0.25 -2.46
C ALA A 330 11.34 -0.34 -3.88
N LYS A 331 10.24 -0.22 -4.62
CA LYS A 331 10.16 -0.56 -6.04
C LYS A 331 9.32 0.45 -6.80
N LEU A 332 9.65 0.63 -8.06
CA LEU A 332 8.74 1.16 -9.07
C LEU A 332 8.03 -0.04 -9.73
N LYS A 333 6.71 0.04 -9.86
CA LYS A 333 5.90 -0.93 -10.60
C LYS A 333 4.90 -0.19 -11.47
N SER A 334 4.98 -0.41 -12.80
CA SER A 334 3.98 0.05 -13.76
C SER A 334 3.26 -1.17 -14.31
N THR A 335 1.93 -1.24 -14.20
CA THR A 335 1.16 -2.47 -14.48
C THR A 335 -0.16 -2.19 -15.19
N SER A 336 -0.62 -3.18 -15.97
CA SER A 336 -1.94 -3.18 -16.59
C SER A 336 -2.35 -4.61 -16.98
N ALA A 337 -3.66 -4.88 -16.90
CA ALA A 337 -4.29 -6.02 -17.54
C ALA A 337 -4.59 -5.68 -19.00
N ILE A 338 -4.00 -6.39 -19.95
CA ILE A 338 -4.07 -6.10 -21.39
C ILE A 338 -4.73 -7.27 -22.10
N ARG A 339 -5.59 -7.00 -23.10
CA ARG A 339 -6.10 -8.08 -23.97
C ARG A 339 -4.94 -8.82 -24.63
N SER A 340 -4.99 -10.16 -24.67
CA SER A 340 -3.86 -11.02 -25.10
C SER A 340 -3.30 -10.63 -26.47
N SER A 341 -4.18 -10.26 -27.43
CA SER A 341 -3.78 -9.89 -28.79
C SER A 341 -2.97 -8.57 -28.90
N ALA A 342 -2.87 -7.78 -27.83
CA ALA A 342 -2.16 -6.50 -27.81
C ALA A 342 -0.98 -6.50 -26.83
N THR A 343 -0.61 -7.66 -26.30
CA THR A 343 0.41 -7.75 -25.25
C THR A 343 1.79 -7.24 -25.68
N ASP A 344 2.26 -7.62 -26.86
CA ASP A 344 3.53 -7.17 -27.44
C ASP A 344 3.54 -5.64 -27.70
N SER A 345 2.48 -5.16 -28.32
CA SER A 345 2.30 -3.73 -28.59
C SER A 345 2.21 -2.91 -27.31
N ALA A 346 1.57 -3.43 -26.27
CA ALA A 346 1.48 -2.78 -24.97
C ALA A 346 2.86 -2.68 -24.30
N VAL A 347 3.72 -3.69 -24.40
CA VAL A 347 5.10 -3.63 -23.90
C VAL A 347 5.85 -2.47 -24.56
N VAL A 348 5.72 -2.31 -25.89
CA VAL A 348 6.34 -1.20 -26.63
C VAL A 348 5.84 0.17 -26.13
N GLU A 349 4.52 0.29 -25.96
CA GLU A 349 3.94 1.57 -25.50
C GLU A 349 4.29 1.86 -24.02
N PHE A 350 4.38 0.86 -23.14
CA PHE A 350 4.92 1.06 -21.77
C PHE A 350 6.34 1.64 -21.80
N ILE A 351 7.22 1.00 -22.57
CA ILE A 351 8.63 1.47 -22.72
C ILE A 351 8.67 2.89 -23.26
N LYS A 352 7.83 3.20 -24.24
CA LYS A 352 7.75 4.53 -24.85
C LYS A 352 7.30 5.61 -23.86
N GLU A 353 6.27 5.38 -23.06
CA GLU A 353 5.81 6.36 -22.08
C GLU A 353 6.83 6.55 -20.93
N ILE A 354 7.50 5.48 -20.51
CA ILE A 354 8.60 5.60 -19.54
C ILE A 354 9.79 6.36 -20.17
N LYS A 355 10.14 6.09 -21.43
CA LYS A 355 11.19 6.84 -22.14
C LYS A 355 10.83 8.31 -22.26
N LYS A 356 9.57 8.61 -22.60
CA LYS A 356 9.07 9.98 -22.74
C LYS A 356 9.30 10.79 -21.46
N ILE A 357 8.84 10.32 -20.29
CA ILE A 357 9.00 11.05 -19.03
C ILE A 357 10.47 11.19 -18.60
N ARG A 358 11.36 10.32 -19.09
CA ARG A 358 12.82 10.40 -18.85
C ARG A 358 13.53 11.37 -19.77
N THR A 359 13.02 11.60 -20.98
CA THR A 359 13.73 12.37 -22.02
C THR A 359 13.06 13.68 -22.41
N GLU A 360 11.77 13.84 -22.11
CA GLU A 360 11.00 15.03 -22.42
C GLU A 360 10.58 15.74 -21.14
N LYS A 361 10.76 17.06 -21.10
CA LYS A 361 10.24 17.86 -19.97
C LYS A 361 8.73 17.87 -20.00
N VAL A 362 8.12 17.58 -18.86
CA VAL A 362 6.68 17.75 -18.68
C VAL A 362 6.30 19.22 -18.83
N SER A 363 5.14 19.52 -19.41
CA SER A 363 4.68 20.90 -19.50
C SER A 363 4.42 21.49 -18.11
N VAL A 364 4.64 22.79 -17.97
CA VAL A 364 4.43 23.51 -16.73
C VAL A 364 2.97 23.39 -16.28
N ASP A 365 2.02 23.43 -17.21
CA ASP A 365 0.59 23.30 -16.93
C ASP A 365 0.24 21.93 -16.37
N LEU A 366 0.74 20.84 -16.98
CA LEU A 366 0.53 19.49 -16.46
C LEU A 366 1.11 19.35 -15.04
N LEU A 367 2.35 19.82 -14.84
CA LEU A 367 2.99 19.77 -13.54
C LEU A 367 2.20 20.55 -12.47
N ASN A 368 1.73 21.75 -12.82
CA ASN A 368 0.94 22.58 -11.90
C ASN A 368 -0.40 21.91 -11.56
N ASN A 369 -1.08 21.29 -12.52
CA ASN A 369 -2.33 20.55 -12.28
C ASN A 369 -2.09 19.37 -11.33
N VAL A 370 -1.04 18.59 -11.53
CA VAL A 370 -0.68 17.46 -10.66
C VAL A 370 -0.34 17.94 -9.24
N LYS A 371 0.48 18.99 -9.11
CA LYS A 371 0.79 19.61 -7.82
C LYS A 371 -0.46 20.08 -7.09
N ALA A 372 -1.37 20.77 -7.80
CA ALA A 372 -2.62 21.23 -7.22
C ALA A 372 -3.48 20.06 -6.69
N GLY A 373 -3.52 18.94 -7.43
CA GLY A 373 -4.18 17.72 -6.98
C GLY A 373 -3.56 17.12 -5.71
N TYR A 374 -2.23 17.07 -5.62
CA TYR A 374 -1.52 16.60 -4.43
C TYR A 374 -1.77 17.50 -3.22
N ILE A 375 -1.65 18.82 -3.40
CA ILE A 375 -1.87 19.81 -2.37
C ILE A 375 -3.32 19.77 -1.89
N GLY A 376 -4.28 19.69 -2.81
CA GLY A 376 -5.71 19.60 -2.47
C GLY A 376 -6.02 18.38 -1.61
N ARG A 377 -5.50 17.20 -1.97
CA ARG A 377 -5.65 15.98 -1.16
C ARG A 377 -5.00 16.14 0.22
N PHE A 378 -3.80 16.68 0.30
CA PHE A 378 -3.12 16.92 1.57
C PHE A 378 -3.92 17.87 2.47
N VAL A 379 -4.39 19.00 1.94
CA VAL A 379 -5.20 19.99 2.70
C VAL A 379 -6.49 19.36 3.23
N MET A 380 -7.17 18.51 2.45
CA MET A 380 -8.34 17.79 2.92
C MET A 380 -8.00 16.75 4.01
N GLN A 381 -6.83 16.14 3.93
CA GLN A 381 -6.39 15.14 4.91
C GLN A 381 -5.99 15.77 6.25
N VAL A 382 -5.29 16.90 6.27
CA VAL A 382 -4.86 17.54 7.53
C VAL A 382 -6.03 18.07 8.37
N GLN A 383 -7.23 18.17 7.81
CA GLN A 383 -8.44 18.50 8.58
C GLN A 383 -8.94 17.32 9.43
N LYS A 384 -8.48 16.11 9.15
CA LYS A 384 -8.88 14.88 9.86
C LYS A 384 -7.91 14.60 11.00
N PRO A 385 -8.37 14.47 12.25
CA PRO A 385 -7.50 14.18 13.39
C PRO A 385 -6.65 12.90 13.17
N GLN A 386 -7.23 11.87 12.54
CA GLN A 386 -6.54 10.61 12.21
C GLN A 386 -5.32 10.82 11.30
N SER A 387 -5.40 11.79 10.38
CA SER A 387 -4.27 12.12 9.51
C SER A 387 -3.14 12.81 10.28
N ILE A 388 -3.47 13.70 11.22
CA ILE A 388 -2.49 14.36 12.09
C ILE A 388 -1.70 13.32 12.87
N ALA A 389 -2.38 12.35 13.44
CA ALA A 389 -1.75 11.27 14.18
C ALA A 389 -0.89 10.36 13.31
N ARG A 390 -1.36 10.01 12.11
CA ARG A 390 -0.56 9.26 11.15
C ARG A 390 0.70 10.03 10.75
N TYR A 391 0.61 11.35 10.55
CA TYR A 391 1.77 12.16 10.23
C TYR A 391 2.78 12.22 11.39
N ALA A 392 2.30 12.31 12.62
CA ALA A 392 3.16 12.24 13.80
C ALA A 392 3.85 10.86 13.90
N LEU A 393 3.11 9.78 13.66
CA LEU A 393 3.68 8.43 13.63
C LEU A 393 4.72 8.29 12.51
N ASN A 394 4.43 8.76 11.29
CA ASN A 394 5.36 8.70 10.18
C ASN A 394 6.66 9.49 10.43
N ILE A 395 6.58 10.63 11.14
CA ILE A 395 7.78 11.39 11.54
C ILE A 395 8.74 10.49 12.33
N GLU A 396 8.20 9.70 13.25
CA GLU A 396 9.01 8.77 14.08
C GLU A 396 9.46 7.54 13.28
N THR A 397 8.51 6.84 12.63
CA THR A 397 8.78 5.55 11.98
C THR A 397 9.60 5.67 10.70
N GLU A 398 9.45 6.76 9.94
CA GLU A 398 10.23 7.03 8.71
C GLU A 398 11.42 7.96 8.95
N GLU A 399 11.71 8.29 10.21
CA GLU A 399 12.85 9.14 10.62
C GLU A 399 12.84 10.51 9.89
N LEU A 400 11.64 11.14 9.76
CA LEU A 400 11.47 12.39 9.03
C LEU A 400 11.87 13.61 9.88
N PRO A 401 12.27 14.72 9.25
CA PRO A 401 12.37 16.00 9.95
C PRO A 401 11.06 16.37 10.63
N ALA A 402 11.12 16.93 11.83
CA ALA A 402 9.94 17.28 12.62
C ALA A 402 8.99 18.26 11.91
N ASP A 403 9.50 19.06 10.98
CA ASP A 403 8.77 20.05 10.17
C ASP A 403 8.40 19.53 8.75
N PHE A 404 8.58 18.23 8.49
CA PHE A 404 8.34 17.63 7.18
C PHE A 404 6.95 17.97 6.61
N TYR A 405 5.91 17.76 7.41
CA TYR A 405 4.53 18.03 6.98
C TYR A 405 4.16 19.53 7.01
N GLU A 406 4.84 20.34 7.82
CA GLU A 406 4.69 21.80 7.78
C GLU A 406 5.23 22.35 6.45
N ASN A 407 6.33 21.79 5.96
CA ASN A 407 6.97 22.16 4.69
C ASN A 407 6.39 21.45 3.47
N TYR A 408 5.44 20.52 3.63
CA TYR A 408 4.94 19.63 2.57
C TYR A 408 4.50 20.39 1.32
N ILE A 409 3.63 21.40 1.47
CA ILE A 409 3.12 22.21 0.36
C ILE A 409 4.26 23.00 -0.32
N LYS A 410 5.14 23.60 0.48
CA LYS A 410 6.30 24.36 -0.02
C LYS A 410 7.20 23.46 -0.88
N THR A 411 7.48 22.26 -0.38
CA THR A 411 8.36 21.30 -1.09
C THR A 411 7.73 20.81 -2.39
N ILE A 412 6.43 20.49 -2.41
CA ILE A 412 5.72 20.14 -3.65
C ILE A 412 5.76 21.29 -4.66
N ASN A 413 5.49 22.53 -4.21
CA ASN A 413 5.51 23.69 -5.09
C ASN A 413 6.89 23.98 -5.69
N ALA A 414 7.96 23.64 -5.00
CA ALA A 414 9.34 23.82 -5.46
C ALA A 414 9.76 22.83 -6.57
N VAL A 415 9.05 21.71 -6.75
CA VAL A 415 9.40 20.71 -7.79
C VAL A 415 9.29 21.33 -9.20
N THR A 416 10.30 21.17 -10.01
CA THR A 416 10.39 21.69 -11.39
C THR A 416 10.26 20.57 -12.43
N PRO A 417 10.00 20.90 -13.72
CA PRO A 417 10.05 19.91 -14.80
C PRO A 417 11.42 19.20 -14.91
N ASP A 418 12.50 19.89 -14.58
CA ASP A 418 13.85 19.31 -14.56
C ASP A 418 14.02 18.29 -13.43
N ASP A 419 13.42 18.55 -12.27
CA ASP A 419 13.41 17.60 -11.16
C ASP A 419 12.62 16.32 -11.50
N ILE A 420 11.49 16.46 -12.21
CA ILE A 420 10.71 15.30 -12.69
C ILE A 420 11.55 14.44 -13.64
N MET A 421 12.18 15.06 -14.65
CA MET A 421 13.00 14.35 -15.61
C MET A 421 14.23 13.70 -14.95
N ARG A 422 14.88 14.40 -14.02
CA ARG A 422 16.00 13.89 -13.23
C ARG A 422 15.60 12.68 -12.37
N ALA A 423 14.48 12.77 -11.65
CA ALA A 423 13.97 11.68 -10.83
C ALA A 423 13.56 10.47 -11.70
N ALA A 424 12.89 10.71 -12.84
CA ALA A 424 12.53 9.67 -13.78
C ALA A 424 13.78 8.95 -14.33
N ASN A 425 14.85 9.69 -14.70
CA ASN A 425 16.10 9.08 -15.15
C ASN A 425 16.76 8.23 -14.08
N LYS A 426 16.67 8.63 -12.81
CA LYS A 426 17.28 7.90 -11.69
C LYS A 426 16.52 6.65 -11.27
N TYR A 427 15.19 6.71 -11.27
CA TYR A 427 14.35 5.68 -10.65
C TYR A 427 13.53 4.83 -11.62
N PHE A 428 13.24 5.32 -12.85
CA PHE A 428 12.48 4.58 -13.85
C PHE A 428 13.44 3.92 -14.83
N LEU A 429 13.92 2.75 -14.43
CA LEU A 429 14.95 2.07 -15.22
C LEU A 429 14.36 1.51 -16.52
N LEU A 430 15.12 1.63 -17.63
CA LEU A 430 14.77 1.05 -18.93
C LEU A 430 15.85 0.08 -19.45
N ASP A 431 17.08 0.21 -18.96
CA ASP A 431 18.19 -0.59 -19.45
C ASP A 431 18.39 -1.89 -18.64
N ASN A 432 17.80 -1.94 -17.46
CA ASN A 432 17.90 -3.04 -16.50
C ASN A 432 16.61 -3.25 -15.68
N THR A 433 15.47 -3.25 -16.39
CA THR A 433 14.15 -3.50 -15.80
C THR A 433 13.64 -4.91 -16.10
N ARG A 434 12.80 -5.43 -15.24
CA ARG A 434 12.05 -6.66 -15.50
C ARG A 434 10.69 -6.32 -16.09
N ILE A 435 10.36 -6.93 -17.22
CA ILE A 435 9.03 -6.92 -17.82
C ILE A 435 8.40 -8.26 -17.52
N ILE A 436 7.57 -8.33 -16.50
CA ILE A 436 6.93 -9.58 -16.06
C ILE A 436 5.57 -9.66 -16.71
N ILE A 437 5.32 -10.77 -17.40
CA ILE A 437 4.09 -11.01 -18.15
C ILE A 437 3.53 -12.38 -17.75
N ALA A 438 2.31 -12.38 -17.22
CA ALA A 438 1.55 -13.60 -17.02
C ALA A 438 0.36 -13.63 -18.00
N GLY A 439 0.29 -14.63 -18.87
CA GLY A 439 -0.73 -14.68 -19.90
C GLY A 439 -0.73 -16.02 -20.65
N LYS A 440 -1.61 -16.16 -21.64
CA LYS A 440 -1.74 -17.36 -22.45
C LYS A 440 -0.60 -17.43 -23.48
N GLY A 441 0.40 -18.25 -23.21
CA GLY A 441 1.64 -18.26 -23.95
C GLY A 441 1.47 -18.61 -25.43
N SER A 442 0.55 -19.51 -25.78
CA SER A 442 0.24 -19.85 -27.17
C SER A 442 -0.21 -18.65 -28.02
N GLU A 443 -0.82 -17.64 -27.40
CA GLU A 443 -1.28 -16.42 -28.08
C GLU A 443 -0.26 -15.30 -28.02
N VAL A 444 0.54 -15.21 -26.94
CA VAL A 444 1.30 -14.02 -26.58
C VAL A 444 2.79 -14.14 -26.96
N ILE A 445 3.40 -15.31 -26.78
CA ILE A 445 4.84 -15.52 -27.02
C ILE A 445 5.27 -15.15 -28.46
N PRO A 446 4.55 -15.56 -29.53
CA PRO A 446 4.99 -15.23 -30.89
C PRO A 446 5.10 -13.74 -31.20
N GLY A 447 4.28 -12.91 -30.55
CA GLY A 447 4.37 -11.44 -30.65
C GLY A 447 5.54 -10.89 -29.85
N LEU A 448 5.73 -11.36 -28.62
CA LEU A 448 6.80 -10.92 -27.73
C LEU A 448 8.21 -11.22 -28.28
N GLU A 449 8.40 -12.37 -28.93
CA GLU A 449 9.69 -12.74 -29.53
C GLU A 449 10.14 -11.74 -30.63
N LYS A 450 9.20 -11.11 -31.33
CA LYS A 450 9.49 -10.10 -32.35
C LYS A 450 10.07 -8.81 -31.78
N LEU A 451 9.94 -8.58 -30.48
CA LEU A 451 10.46 -7.38 -29.81
C LEU A 451 11.98 -7.42 -29.65
N ASN A 452 12.63 -8.57 -29.87
CA ASN A 452 14.07 -8.77 -29.68
C ASN A 452 14.56 -8.40 -28.27
N ILE A 453 13.69 -8.54 -27.24
CA ILE A 453 14.04 -8.42 -25.83
C ILE A 453 14.31 -9.83 -25.30
N PRO A 454 15.43 -10.08 -24.59
CA PRO A 454 15.70 -11.40 -24.03
C PRO A 454 14.53 -11.91 -23.19
N MET A 455 14.07 -13.14 -23.44
CA MET A 455 12.95 -13.77 -22.75
C MET A 455 13.41 -14.93 -21.88
N PHE A 456 12.89 -14.94 -20.66
CA PHE A 456 13.08 -16.02 -19.67
C PHE A 456 11.71 -16.51 -19.21
N TYR A 457 11.57 -17.82 -19.01
CA TYR A 457 10.30 -18.46 -18.68
C TYR A 457 10.30 -18.92 -17.23
N PHE A 458 9.16 -18.74 -16.58
CA PHE A 458 8.99 -19.05 -15.17
C PHE A 458 7.66 -19.75 -14.93
N ASP A 459 7.63 -20.60 -13.90
CA ASP A 459 6.38 -21.13 -13.39
C ASP A 459 5.63 -20.07 -12.53
N LYS A 460 4.43 -20.42 -12.08
CA LYS A 460 3.58 -19.57 -11.21
C LYS A 460 4.20 -19.23 -9.86
N TYR A 461 5.33 -19.83 -9.53
CA TYR A 461 6.12 -19.60 -8.31
C TYR A 461 7.44 -18.86 -8.56
N GLY A 462 7.66 -18.39 -9.79
CA GLY A 462 8.89 -17.70 -10.17
C GLY A 462 10.12 -18.62 -10.17
N ASN A 463 9.96 -19.94 -10.39
CA ASN A 463 11.08 -20.84 -10.70
C ASN A 463 11.34 -20.79 -12.19
N PRO A 464 12.61 -20.77 -12.65
CA PRO A 464 12.95 -20.90 -14.06
C PRO A 464 12.43 -22.22 -14.63
N VAL A 465 11.87 -22.16 -15.83
CA VAL A 465 11.40 -23.33 -16.60
C VAL A 465 11.82 -23.20 -18.05
N GLU A 466 11.75 -24.28 -18.79
CA GLU A 466 11.95 -24.28 -20.22
C GLU A 466 10.82 -23.54 -20.95
N LYS A 467 11.10 -23.05 -22.17
CA LYS A 467 10.10 -22.42 -23.03
C LYS A 467 8.90 -23.36 -23.23
N PRO A 468 7.67 -22.91 -22.98
CA PRO A 468 6.48 -23.73 -23.24
C PRO A 468 6.38 -24.13 -24.70
N VAL A 469 6.03 -25.40 -24.95
CA VAL A 469 5.80 -25.94 -26.30
C VAL A 469 4.31 -26.13 -26.48
N TYR A 470 3.76 -25.52 -27.50
CA TYR A 470 2.34 -25.67 -27.87
C TYR A 470 2.20 -26.56 -29.07
N LYS A 471 1.33 -27.55 -28.96
CA LYS A 471 0.98 -28.47 -30.07
C LYS A 471 -0.08 -27.88 -30.97
#